data_7c7dc83394112aab66ad5d0880efbdb5
#
_entry.id   7c7dc83394112aab66ad5d0880efbdb5
#
_cell.length_a   1.000
_cell.length_b   1.000
_cell.length_c   1.000
_cell.angle_alpha   90.00
_cell.angle_beta   90.00
_cell.angle_gamma   90.00
#
_symmetry.space_group_name_H-M   'P 1'
#
loop_
_entity.id
_entity.type
_entity.pdbx_description
1 polymer ?
#
loop_
_entity_poly.entity_id
_entity_poly.type
_entity_poly.pdbx_seq_one_letter_code
_entity_poly.pdbx_strand_id
1 'polypeptide(L)'
;MTVKEIIIAAAAELGFGDEVSAYIDGTADEGKTKTENLLRCFNLVENEVALDYLPLYAEEELETETGAVEYETLERPVVQVLAVEDEWGNSVKFKLFPKYLKTQAGKIKLRYTYMPAEKSLDEDSDFTLQASVRLFSYGVAAEYALANGLFEEAAVWDKKYKDAIAAAYRLRSAKKIRSRRWV
;
A
#
# COMPACT_ATOMS: atom_id res chain seq x y z
N MET A 1 11.19 6.27 -1.79
CA MET A 1 10.69 5.70 -3.08
C MET A 1 9.56 6.59 -3.53
N THR A 2 9.86 7.45 -4.49
CA THR A 2 8.87 8.41 -4.99
C THR A 2 7.95 7.77 -6.02
N VAL A 3 6.73 8.28 -6.14
CA VAL A 3 5.77 7.86 -7.17
C VAL A 3 6.35 8.11 -8.57
N LYS A 4 7.05 9.23 -8.77
CA LYS A 4 7.78 9.55 -10.00
C LYS A 4 8.71 8.42 -10.46
N GLU A 5 9.56 7.91 -9.55
CA GLU A 5 10.50 6.83 -9.87
C GLU A 5 9.77 5.57 -10.35
N ILE A 6 8.64 5.24 -9.73
CA ILE A 6 7.84 4.08 -10.10
C ILE A 6 7.19 4.28 -11.48
N ILE A 7 6.61 5.45 -11.72
CA ILE A 7 5.94 5.78 -12.99
C ILE A 7 6.93 5.76 -14.15
N ILE A 8 8.12 6.36 -13.99
CA ILE A 8 9.18 6.33 -15.01
C ILE A 8 9.64 4.89 -15.28
N ALA A 9 9.83 4.10 -14.21
CA ALA A 9 10.22 2.70 -14.37
C ALA A 9 9.14 1.88 -15.09
N ALA A 10 7.85 2.06 -14.76
CA ALA A 10 6.76 1.37 -15.45
C ALA A 10 6.64 1.80 -16.92
N ALA A 11 6.80 3.10 -17.22
CA ALA A 11 6.80 3.61 -18.58
C ALA A 11 7.97 3.04 -19.42
N ALA A 12 9.15 2.89 -18.82
CA ALA A 12 10.30 2.27 -19.46
C ALA A 12 10.04 0.79 -19.81
N GLU A 13 9.42 0.03 -18.92
CA GLU A 13 9.03 -1.37 -19.16
C GLU A 13 7.99 -1.49 -20.31
N LEU A 14 7.15 -0.48 -20.50
CA LEU A 14 6.14 -0.39 -21.56
C LEU A 14 6.67 0.24 -22.86
N GLY A 15 7.93 0.66 -22.91
CA GLY A 15 8.59 1.17 -24.11
C GLY A 15 8.36 2.65 -24.44
N PHE A 16 7.80 3.45 -23.51
CA PHE A 16 7.62 4.90 -23.70
C PHE A 16 8.14 5.74 -22.51
N GLY A 17 9.20 5.27 -21.87
CA GLY A 17 9.84 5.93 -20.72
C GLY A 17 10.32 7.36 -21.02
N ASP A 18 10.88 7.58 -22.20
CA ASP A 18 11.40 8.90 -22.61
C ASP A 18 10.29 9.96 -22.68
N GLU A 19 9.11 9.62 -23.19
CA GLU A 19 7.96 10.54 -23.28
C GLU A 19 7.45 10.94 -21.89
N VAL A 20 7.34 9.98 -20.99
CA VAL A 20 6.89 10.20 -19.60
C VAL A 20 7.92 11.00 -18.83
N SER A 21 9.21 10.69 -18.98
CA SER A 21 10.29 11.45 -18.35
C SER A 21 10.31 12.90 -18.84
N ALA A 22 10.18 13.14 -20.14
CA ALA A 22 10.15 14.48 -20.71
C ALA A 22 8.96 15.31 -20.20
N TYR A 23 7.80 14.69 -20.02
CA TYR A 23 6.64 15.35 -19.42
C TYR A 23 6.89 15.70 -17.93
N ILE A 24 7.39 14.74 -17.15
CA ILE A 24 7.67 14.93 -15.71
C ILE A 24 8.72 16.03 -15.50
N ASP A 25 9.71 16.13 -16.40
CA ASP A 25 10.76 17.14 -16.38
C ASP A 25 10.29 18.51 -16.96
N GLY A 26 9.05 18.59 -17.44
CA GLY A 26 8.47 19.82 -18.00
C GLY A 26 9.04 20.22 -19.36
N THR A 27 9.65 19.29 -20.09
CA THR A 27 10.27 19.56 -21.42
C THR A 27 9.34 19.25 -22.59
N ALA A 28 8.29 18.45 -22.41
CA ALA A 28 7.31 18.11 -23.44
C ALA A 28 5.94 17.79 -22.82
N ASP A 29 4.86 18.05 -23.55
CA ASP A 29 3.48 17.76 -23.13
C ASP A 29 2.94 16.42 -23.61
N GLU A 30 3.63 15.75 -24.54
CA GLU A 30 3.15 14.53 -25.22
C GLU A 30 2.93 13.35 -24.24
N GLY A 31 3.70 13.27 -23.17
CA GLY A 31 3.60 12.22 -22.14
C GLY A 31 2.46 12.39 -21.13
N LYS A 32 1.73 13.51 -21.13
CA LYS A 32 0.75 13.87 -20.09
C LYS A 32 -0.29 12.78 -19.84
N THR A 33 -1.03 12.40 -20.87
CA THR A 33 -2.12 11.40 -20.74
C THR A 33 -1.60 10.04 -20.28
N LYS A 34 -0.41 9.63 -20.77
CA LYS A 34 0.22 8.38 -20.34
C LYS A 34 0.61 8.44 -18.87
N THR A 35 1.18 9.55 -18.43
CA THR A 35 1.57 9.76 -17.02
C THR A 35 0.38 9.75 -16.09
N GLU A 36 -0.72 10.44 -16.45
CA GLU A 36 -1.96 10.46 -15.66
C GLU A 36 -2.58 9.04 -15.55
N ASN A 37 -2.58 8.27 -16.63
CA ASN A 37 -3.07 6.90 -16.63
C ASN A 37 -2.16 5.98 -15.78
N LEU A 38 -0.85 6.11 -15.89
CA LEU A 38 0.09 5.35 -15.05
C LEU A 38 -0.06 5.70 -13.57
N LEU A 39 -0.28 6.99 -13.24
CA LEU A 39 -0.52 7.41 -11.87
C LEU A 39 -1.81 6.79 -11.30
N ARG A 40 -2.88 6.72 -12.11
CA ARG A 40 -4.10 6.01 -11.71
C ARG A 40 -3.83 4.53 -11.47
N CYS A 41 -3.09 3.86 -12.36
CA CYS A 41 -2.71 2.46 -12.20
C CYS A 41 -1.86 2.27 -10.94
N PHE A 42 -0.94 3.20 -10.63
CA PHE A 42 -0.14 3.15 -9.41
C PHE A 42 -1.02 3.17 -8.15
N ASN A 43 -1.97 4.09 -8.07
CA ASN A 43 -2.87 4.18 -6.91
C ASN A 43 -3.72 2.90 -6.74
N LEU A 44 -4.15 2.26 -7.83
CA LEU A 44 -4.85 0.97 -7.79
C LEU A 44 -3.94 -0.13 -7.25
N VAL A 45 -2.72 -0.23 -7.77
CA VAL A 45 -1.74 -1.25 -7.36
C VAL A 45 -1.29 -1.05 -5.92
N GLU A 46 -1.06 0.20 -5.48
CA GLU A 46 -0.70 0.49 -4.09
C GLU A 46 -1.79 0.05 -3.12
N ASN A 47 -3.05 0.32 -3.46
CA ASN A 47 -4.20 -0.14 -2.70
C ASN A 47 -4.31 -1.68 -2.66
N GLU A 48 -4.16 -2.36 -3.80
CA GLU A 48 -4.14 -3.82 -3.86
C GLU A 48 -3.03 -4.42 -2.99
N VAL A 49 -1.82 -3.86 -3.07
CA VAL A 49 -0.70 -4.33 -2.23
C VAL A 49 -1.01 -4.17 -0.75
N ALA A 50 -1.63 -3.06 -0.33
CA ALA A 50 -2.00 -2.81 1.06
C ALA A 50 -3.10 -3.75 1.56
N LEU A 51 -4.10 -4.04 0.72
CA LEU A 51 -5.26 -4.84 1.10
C LEU A 51 -4.97 -6.34 1.10
N ASP A 52 -4.28 -6.83 0.06
CA ASP A 52 -4.23 -8.25 -0.22
C ASP A 52 -2.87 -8.89 0.14
N TYR A 53 -1.78 -8.10 0.12
CA TYR A 53 -0.44 -8.69 0.22
C TYR A 53 0.38 -8.18 1.40
N LEU A 54 0.53 -6.89 1.56
CA LEU A 54 1.45 -6.27 2.52
C LEU A 54 0.73 -5.22 3.37
N PRO A 55 -0.09 -5.61 4.35
CA PRO A 55 -0.85 -4.65 5.15
C PRO A 55 0.01 -3.55 5.76
N LEU A 56 -0.48 -2.32 5.68
CA LEU A 56 0.08 -1.16 6.35
C LEU A 56 -0.55 -1.01 7.73
N TYR A 57 0.27 -0.73 8.74
CA TYR A 57 -0.16 -0.67 10.14
C TYR A 57 -0.06 0.75 10.67
N ALA A 58 -1.07 1.16 11.43
CA ALA A 58 -1.07 2.39 12.18
C ALA A 58 -1.41 2.13 13.66
N GLU A 59 -0.90 2.99 14.53
CA GLU A 59 -1.24 3.03 15.95
C GLU A 59 -1.62 4.46 16.31
N GLU A 60 -2.77 4.64 16.97
CA GLU A 60 -3.23 5.94 17.45
C GLU A 60 -3.62 5.87 18.92
N GLU A 61 -3.26 6.90 19.67
CA GLU A 61 -3.71 7.09 21.05
C GLU A 61 -4.92 8.02 21.04
N LEU A 62 -6.02 7.54 21.60
CA LEU A 62 -7.31 8.21 21.57
C LEU A 62 -7.87 8.30 23.00
N GLU A 63 -8.64 9.34 23.27
CA GLU A 63 -9.41 9.47 24.49
C GLU A 63 -10.91 9.48 24.13
N THR A 64 -11.68 8.57 24.72
CA THR A 64 -13.10 8.46 24.46
C THR A 64 -13.90 8.44 25.77
N GLU A 65 -14.84 9.37 25.91
CA GLU A 65 -15.72 9.43 27.10
C GLU A 65 -16.80 8.34 27.09
N THR A 66 -17.26 7.98 25.90
CA THR A 66 -18.37 7.04 25.71
C THR A 66 -17.93 5.62 25.41
N GLY A 67 -16.63 5.42 25.11
CA GLY A 67 -16.12 4.18 24.57
C GLY A 67 -16.48 3.93 23.10
N ALA A 68 -17.01 4.92 22.39
CA ALA A 68 -17.25 4.85 20.95
C ALA A 68 -16.19 5.67 20.22
N VAL A 69 -15.56 5.06 19.23
CA VAL A 69 -14.57 5.70 18.34
C VAL A 69 -15.10 5.62 16.92
N GLU A 70 -15.40 6.75 16.32
CA GLU A 70 -15.84 6.82 14.93
C GLU A 70 -14.64 6.64 13.98
N TYR A 71 -14.78 5.83 12.93
CA TYR A 71 -13.66 5.59 11.99
C TYR A 71 -13.25 6.84 11.21
N GLU A 72 -14.18 7.78 11.02
CA GLU A 72 -13.91 9.06 10.34
C GLU A 72 -13.01 10.01 11.16
N THR A 73 -12.87 9.79 12.48
CA THR A 73 -11.99 10.60 13.34
C THR A 73 -10.54 10.13 13.35
N LEU A 74 -10.25 8.97 12.76
CA LEU A 74 -8.91 8.43 12.70
C LEU A 74 -8.10 9.09 11.59
N GLU A 75 -6.78 9.17 11.78
CA GLU A 75 -5.87 9.81 10.82
C GLU A 75 -5.82 9.10 9.46
N ARG A 76 -6.08 7.80 9.46
CA ARG A 76 -6.01 6.95 8.28
C ARG A 76 -7.28 6.14 8.08
N PRO A 77 -7.72 5.90 6.81
CA PRO A 77 -8.87 5.05 6.51
C PRO A 77 -8.67 3.62 7.00
N VAL A 78 -9.46 3.18 7.96
CA VAL A 78 -9.35 1.85 8.58
C VAL A 78 -9.81 0.75 7.63
N VAL A 79 -8.98 -0.28 7.49
CA VAL A 79 -9.34 -1.54 6.82
C VAL A 79 -9.72 -2.58 7.85
N GLN A 80 -8.88 -2.80 8.87
CA GLN A 80 -9.12 -3.77 9.91
C GLN A 80 -8.55 -3.32 11.24
N VAL A 81 -9.35 -3.39 12.30
CA VAL A 81 -8.87 -3.20 13.67
C VAL A 81 -8.23 -4.49 14.17
N LEU A 82 -7.00 -4.38 14.67
CA LEU A 82 -6.21 -5.51 15.14
C LEU A 82 -6.23 -5.66 16.65
N ALA A 83 -6.08 -4.54 17.38
CA ALA A 83 -6.06 -4.54 18.83
C ALA A 83 -6.50 -3.19 19.37
N VAL A 84 -7.08 -3.23 20.57
CA VAL A 84 -7.31 -2.08 21.42
C VAL A 84 -6.63 -2.35 22.75
N GLU A 85 -5.79 -1.44 23.22
CA GLU A 85 -5.08 -1.51 24.48
C GLU A 85 -5.47 -0.33 25.38
N ASP A 86 -5.45 -0.52 26.68
CA ASP A 86 -5.62 0.57 27.66
C ASP A 86 -4.32 1.36 27.85
N GLU A 87 -4.34 2.38 28.70
CA GLU A 87 -3.16 3.21 29.03
C GLU A 87 -2.02 2.42 29.67
N TRP A 88 -2.27 1.23 30.20
CA TRP A 88 -1.28 0.32 30.79
C TRP A 88 -0.80 -0.78 29.82
N GLY A 89 -1.30 -0.80 28.57
CA GLY A 89 -0.93 -1.79 27.56
C GLY A 89 -1.69 -3.12 27.68
N ASN A 90 -2.77 -3.18 28.47
CA ASN A 90 -3.60 -4.37 28.54
C ASN A 90 -4.58 -4.41 27.38
N SER A 91 -4.78 -5.60 26.81
CA SER A 91 -5.76 -5.78 25.72
C SER A 91 -7.19 -5.57 26.22
N VAL A 92 -7.92 -4.74 25.51
CA VAL A 92 -9.32 -4.39 25.79
C VAL A 92 -10.25 -5.04 24.76
N LYS A 93 -11.38 -5.54 25.23
CA LYS A 93 -12.41 -6.08 24.34
C LYS A 93 -13.11 -4.96 23.57
N PHE A 94 -13.35 -5.21 22.30
CA PHE A 94 -14.05 -4.27 21.44
C PHE A 94 -15.09 -4.97 20.54
N LYS A 95 -16.02 -4.18 20.01
CA LYS A 95 -17.01 -4.61 19.00
C LYS A 95 -16.95 -3.65 17.83
N LEU A 96 -16.95 -4.20 16.62
CA LEU A 96 -16.96 -3.44 15.38
C LEU A 96 -18.40 -3.18 14.94
N PHE A 97 -18.70 -1.95 14.58
CA PHE A 97 -19.94 -1.50 13.96
C PHE A 97 -19.59 -0.82 12.61
N PRO A 98 -20.54 -0.64 11.70
CA PRO A 98 -20.26 -0.11 10.37
C PRO A 98 -19.58 1.27 10.33
N LYS A 99 -19.84 2.13 11.34
CA LYS A 99 -19.31 3.51 11.40
C LYS A 99 -18.39 3.77 12.58
N TYR A 100 -18.38 2.91 13.58
CA TYR A 100 -17.60 3.11 14.79
C TYR A 100 -17.19 1.81 15.44
N LEU A 101 -16.17 1.88 16.26
CA LEU A 101 -15.70 0.87 17.18
C LEU A 101 -16.30 1.15 18.57
N LYS A 102 -16.80 0.13 19.26
CA LYS A 102 -17.22 0.22 20.66
C LYS A 102 -16.23 -0.51 21.57
N THR A 103 -15.72 0.19 22.56
CA THR A 103 -14.78 -0.31 23.56
C THR A 103 -15.09 0.27 24.93
N GLN A 104 -14.18 0.22 25.90
CA GLN A 104 -14.31 0.93 27.17
C GLN A 104 -14.04 2.43 27.00
N ALA A 105 -14.58 3.24 27.92
CA ALA A 105 -14.25 4.66 28.03
C ALA A 105 -12.85 4.86 28.63
N GLY A 106 -12.23 5.99 28.30
CA GLY A 106 -10.91 6.39 28.78
C GLY A 106 -9.88 6.51 27.67
N LYS A 107 -8.60 6.50 28.05
CA LYS A 107 -7.49 6.51 27.11
C LYS A 107 -7.25 5.11 26.59
N ILE A 108 -7.19 5.01 25.26
CA ILE A 108 -6.96 3.75 24.54
C ILE A 108 -5.90 3.95 23.49
N LYS A 109 -5.19 2.89 23.18
CA LYS A 109 -4.29 2.77 22.03
C LYS A 109 -4.93 1.83 21.03
N LEU A 110 -5.25 2.35 19.84
CA LEU A 110 -5.86 1.61 18.75
C LEU A 110 -4.79 1.21 17.74
N ARG A 111 -4.72 -0.08 17.43
CA ARG A 111 -3.87 -0.63 16.37
C ARG A 111 -4.73 -1.17 15.25
N TYR A 112 -4.47 -0.73 14.03
CA TYR A 112 -5.27 -1.11 12.87
C TYR A 112 -4.45 -1.16 11.58
N THR A 113 -5.01 -1.79 10.53
CA THR A 113 -4.49 -1.68 9.18
C THR A 113 -5.24 -0.60 8.43
N TYR A 114 -4.56 0.09 7.51
CA TYR A 114 -5.14 1.21 6.77
C TYR A 114 -4.92 1.09 5.26
N MET A 115 -5.76 1.79 4.51
CA MET A 115 -5.62 1.95 3.08
C MET A 115 -4.86 3.25 2.77
N PRO A 116 -3.82 3.22 1.88
CA PRO A 116 -3.12 4.42 1.48
C PRO A 116 -4.07 5.44 0.85
N ALA A 117 -3.81 6.71 1.05
CA ALA A 117 -4.48 7.78 0.31
C ALA A 117 -3.98 7.82 -1.13
N GLU A 118 -4.81 8.33 -2.05
CA GLU A 118 -4.36 8.58 -3.43
C GLU A 118 -3.14 9.50 -3.44
N LYS A 119 -2.13 9.11 -4.20
CA LYS A 119 -0.84 9.80 -4.32
C LYS A 119 -0.79 10.65 -5.59
N SER A 120 -0.08 11.76 -5.48
CA SER A 120 0.40 12.55 -6.61
C SER A 120 1.82 12.14 -7.01
N LEU A 121 2.32 12.69 -8.13
CA LEU A 121 3.66 12.37 -8.65
C LEU A 121 4.80 12.74 -7.69
N ASP A 122 4.62 13.81 -6.90
CA ASP A 122 5.67 14.36 -6.04
C ASP A 122 5.70 13.71 -4.64
N GLU A 123 4.78 12.80 -4.36
CA GLU A 123 4.69 12.12 -3.08
C GLU A 123 5.50 10.81 -3.05
N ASP A 124 5.73 10.33 -1.84
CA ASP A 124 6.31 9.01 -1.61
C ASP A 124 5.22 7.93 -1.46
N SER A 125 5.52 6.74 -1.94
CA SER A 125 4.74 5.55 -1.63
C SER A 125 4.83 5.21 -0.13
N ASP A 126 3.73 4.77 0.47
CA ASP A 126 3.69 4.29 1.85
C ASP A 126 4.54 3.01 2.06
N PHE A 127 4.95 2.36 0.98
CA PHE A 127 5.76 1.13 0.99
C PHE A 127 7.26 1.34 0.86
N THR A 128 7.79 2.52 1.08
CA THR A 128 9.22 2.85 0.87
C THR A 128 10.19 1.86 1.52
N LEU A 129 9.84 1.29 2.68
CA LEU A 129 10.68 0.31 3.40
C LEU A 129 10.29 -1.16 3.14
N GLN A 130 9.14 -1.41 2.52
CA GLN A 130 8.54 -2.75 2.49
C GLN A 130 8.54 -3.38 1.11
N ALA A 131 8.59 -2.55 0.07
CA ALA A 131 8.57 -2.97 -1.31
C ALA A 131 9.63 -2.21 -2.13
N SER A 132 9.89 -2.69 -3.33
CA SER A 132 10.85 -2.07 -4.25
C SER A 132 10.13 -1.32 -5.38
N VAL A 133 10.80 -0.35 -6.00
CA VAL A 133 10.34 0.29 -7.24
C VAL A 133 9.94 -0.76 -8.27
N ARG A 134 10.72 -1.83 -8.39
CA ARG A 134 10.49 -2.91 -9.34
C ARG A 134 9.17 -3.65 -9.13
N LEU A 135 8.76 -3.87 -7.87
CA LEU A 135 7.48 -4.51 -7.56
C LEU A 135 6.34 -3.65 -8.11
N PHE A 136 6.35 -2.37 -7.77
CA PHE A 136 5.31 -1.44 -8.21
C PHE A 136 5.33 -1.18 -9.71
N SER A 137 6.52 -1.03 -10.33
CA SER A 137 6.59 -0.83 -11.78
C SER A 137 5.98 -1.98 -12.57
N TYR A 138 6.16 -3.22 -12.13
CA TYR A 138 5.53 -4.37 -12.77
C TYR A 138 4.01 -4.41 -12.57
N GLY A 139 3.52 -4.10 -11.37
CA GLY A 139 2.07 -3.99 -11.12
C GLY A 139 1.43 -2.90 -11.97
N VAL A 140 2.04 -1.71 -11.99
CA VAL A 140 1.57 -0.57 -12.80
C VAL A 140 1.59 -0.90 -14.30
N ALA A 141 2.64 -1.57 -14.78
CA ALA A 141 2.73 -1.99 -16.19
C ALA A 141 1.65 -3.02 -16.54
N ALA A 142 1.35 -3.97 -15.62
CA ALA A 142 0.29 -4.95 -15.81
C ALA A 142 -1.10 -4.29 -15.90
N GLU A 143 -1.43 -3.41 -14.95
CA GLU A 143 -2.69 -2.67 -14.92
C GLU A 143 -2.85 -1.75 -16.14
N TYR A 144 -1.78 -1.02 -16.51
CA TYR A 144 -1.81 -0.16 -17.69
C TYR A 144 -2.03 -0.96 -18.98
N ALA A 145 -1.33 -2.08 -19.16
CA ALA A 145 -1.51 -2.97 -20.32
C ALA A 145 -2.93 -3.54 -20.36
N LEU A 146 -3.47 -3.98 -19.21
CA LEU A 146 -4.83 -4.49 -19.10
C LEU A 146 -5.87 -3.42 -19.48
N ALA A 147 -5.73 -2.20 -18.96
CA ALA A 147 -6.63 -1.08 -19.24
C ALA A 147 -6.63 -0.68 -20.73
N ASN A 148 -5.52 -0.91 -21.44
CA ASN A 148 -5.39 -0.63 -22.87
C ASN A 148 -5.70 -1.85 -23.77
N GLY A 149 -6.18 -2.97 -23.21
CA GLY A 149 -6.54 -4.17 -23.97
C GLY A 149 -5.36 -5.00 -24.48
N LEU A 150 -4.16 -4.77 -23.94
CA LEU A 150 -2.92 -5.49 -24.28
C LEU A 150 -2.79 -6.75 -23.41
N PHE A 151 -3.70 -7.69 -23.57
CA PHE A 151 -3.87 -8.83 -22.64
C PHE A 151 -2.64 -9.76 -22.56
N GLU A 152 -1.94 -9.97 -23.66
CA GLU A 152 -0.75 -10.83 -23.68
C GLU A 152 0.40 -10.17 -22.89
N GLU A 153 0.61 -8.86 -23.07
CA GLU A 153 1.60 -8.10 -22.33
C GLU A 153 1.23 -8.00 -20.85
N ALA A 154 -0.04 -7.72 -20.55
CA ALA A 154 -0.56 -7.68 -19.17
C ALA A 154 -0.26 -8.98 -18.43
N ALA A 155 -0.48 -10.14 -19.05
CA ALA A 155 -0.20 -11.45 -18.45
C ALA A 155 1.29 -11.66 -18.13
N VAL A 156 2.19 -11.13 -18.96
CA VAL A 156 3.64 -11.19 -18.72
C VAL A 156 4.03 -10.33 -17.51
N TRP A 157 3.50 -9.10 -17.44
CA TRP A 157 3.79 -8.18 -16.35
C TRP A 157 3.14 -8.63 -15.03
N ASP A 158 1.92 -9.14 -15.07
CA ASP A 158 1.24 -9.71 -13.89
C ASP A 158 2.03 -10.88 -13.28
N LYS A 159 2.59 -11.75 -14.12
CA LYS A 159 3.46 -12.82 -13.63
C LYS A 159 4.70 -12.28 -12.90
N LYS A 160 5.39 -11.29 -13.50
CA LYS A 160 6.56 -10.65 -12.87
C LYS A 160 6.18 -9.94 -11.56
N TYR A 161 5.03 -9.29 -11.53
CA TYR A 161 4.48 -8.63 -10.36
C TYR A 161 4.22 -9.62 -9.22
N LYS A 162 3.54 -10.73 -9.50
CA LYS A 162 3.28 -11.80 -8.51
C LYS A 162 4.56 -12.44 -7.98
N ASP A 163 5.56 -12.63 -8.84
CA ASP A 163 6.87 -13.12 -8.42
C ASP A 163 7.59 -12.12 -7.50
N ALA A 164 7.48 -10.81 -7.78
CA ALA A 164 8.05 -9.75 -6.94
C ALA A 164 7.34 -9.66 -5.58
N ILE A 165 6.00 -9.80 -5.54
CA ILE A 165 5.23 -9.89 -4.29
C ILE A 165 5.67 -11.10 -3.47
N ALA A 166 5.79 -12.27 -4.10
CA ALA A 166 6.23 -13.49 -3.41
C ALA A 166 7.64 -13.34 -2.82
N ALA A 167 8.53 -12.62 -3.50
CA ALA A 167 9.87 -12.31 -3.00
C ALA A 167 9.82 -11.38 -1.78
N ALA A 168 9.02 -10.30 -1.83
CA ALA A 168 8.83 -9.38 -0.71
C ALA A 168 8.24 -10.08 0.52
N TYR A 169 7.29 -10.99 0.31
CA TYR A 169 6.68 -11.80 1.37
C TYR A 169 7.69 -12.72 2.07
N ARG A 170 8.62 -13.32 1.31
CA ARG A 170 9.68 -14.20 1.87
C ARG A 170 10.62 -13.44 2.79
N LEU A 171 10.93 -12.19 2.47
CA LEU A 171 11.78 -11.33 3.30
C LEU A 171 11.13 -11.00 4.65
N ARG A 172 9.80 -10.86 4.69
CA ARG A 172 9.04 -10.62 5.93
C ARG A 172 8.85 -11.86 6.79
N SER A 173 8.66 -13.02 6.16
CA SER A 173 8.38 -14.27 6.85
C SER A 173 9.65 -15.07 7.19
N ALA A 174 10.76 -14.42 7.55
CA ALA A 174 11.94 -15.08 8.08
C ALA A 174 11.54 -15.88 9.33
N LYS A 175 11.06 -17.10 9.13
CA LYS A 175 10.77 -18.04 10.21
C LYS A 175 12.05 -18.26 10.98
N LYS A 176 12.08 -17.77 12.21
CA LYS A 176 13.14 -18.09 13.17
C LYS A 176 13.10 -19.60 13.38
N ILE A 177 13.93 -20.35 12.64
CA ILE A 177 14.09 -21.79 12.87
C ILE A 177 14.71 -21.91 14.25
N ARG A 178 13.93 -22.42 15.21
CA ARG A 178 14.47 -22.72 16.55
C ARG A 178 15.61 -23.72 16.35
N SER A 179 16.79 -23.36 16.85
CA SER A 179 17.92 -24.30 16.88
C SER A 179 17.46 -25.60 17.55
N ARG A 180 17.54 -26.73 16.82
CA ARG A 180 17.33 -28.03 17.41
C ARG A 180 18.46 -28.23 18.43
N ARG A 181 18.14 -28.37 19.72
CA ARG A 181 19.07 -28.94 20.68
C ARG A 181 19.27 -30.38 20.24
N TRP A 182 20.47 -30.71 19.82
CA TRP A 182 20.91 -32.08 19.73
C TRP A 182 21.11 -32.55 21.18
N VAL A 183 20.33 -33.53 21.63
CA VAL A 183 20.54 -34.26 22.88
C VAL A 183 21.35 -35.50 22.53
#